data_7fc1cbe80ad82fdea08361d8fe415cb4
#
_entry.id   7fc1cbe80ad82fdea08361d8fe415cb4
#
_cell.length_a   1.000
_cell.length_b   1.000
_cell.length_c   1.000
_cell.angle_alpha   90.00
_cell.angle_beta   90.00
_cell.angle_gamma   90.00
#
_symmetry.space_group_name_H-M   'P 1'
#
loop_
_entity.id
_entity.type
_entity.pdbx_description
1 polymer ?
#
loop_
_entity_poly.entity_id
_entity_poly.type
_entity_poly.pdbx_seq_one_letter_code
_entity_poly.pdbx_strand_id
1 'polypeptide(L)' 'MKEVFILYCGDAWLSRRSMVCMGIFSCLDKAVDAALEEIKKTDSERYEECHDELVNYLQTQGLEENWCINVVELDKFGEI' A
#
# COMPACT_ATOMS: atom_id res chain seq x y z
N MET A 1 -18.31 2.41 -12.00
CA MET A 1 -17.58 3.48 -11.33
C MET A 1 -16.11 3.14 -11.26
N LYS A 2 -15.29 4.14 -11.45
CA LYS A 2 -13.84 3.92 -11.40
C LYS A 2 -13.35 3.96 -9.97
N GLU A 3 -12.58 2.95 -9.60
CA GLU A 3 -11.86 2.95 -8.35
C GLU A 3 -10.39 3.29 -8.59
N VAL A 4 -9.78 3.96 -7.62
CA VAL A 4 -8.34 4.20 -7.63
C VAL A 4 -7.74 3.59 -6.37
N PHE A 5 -6.48 3.20 -6.48
CA PHE A 5 -5.75 2.50 -5.42
C PHE A 5 -4.60 3.40 -4.98
N ILE A 6 -4.71 3.91 -3.75
CA ILE A 6 -3.73 4.84 -3.20
C ILE A 6 -2.76 4.07 -2.32
N LEU A 7 -1.48 4.11 -2.69
CA LEU A 7 -0.42 3.42 -1.96
C LEU A 7 0.23 4.36 -0.96
N TYR A 8 0.26 3.95 0.31
CA TYR A 8 0.92 4.67 1.39
C TYR A 8 2.03 3.84 2.00
N CYS A 9 3.05 4.53 2.50
CA CYS A 9 4.10 3.94 3.32
C CYS A 9 4.14 4.67 4.66
N GLY A 10 4.31 3.95 5.74
CA GLY A 10 4.35 4.53 7.08
C GLY A 10 5.11 3.68 8.08
N ASP A 11 5.03 4.03 9.36
CA ASP A 11 5.68 3.28 10.42
C ASP A 11 4.98 1.94 10.69
N ALA A 12 5.44 1.21 11.71
CA ALA A 12 4.90 -0.11 12.04
C ALA A 12 3.40 -0.10 12.32
N TRP A 13 2.89 1.01 12.83
CA TRP A 13 1.47 1.16 13.17
C TRP A 13 0.66 1.89 12.10
N LEU A 14 1.31 2.31 11.01
CA LEU A 14 0.68 3.10 9.94
C LEU A 14 -0.03 4.34 10.49
N SER A 15 0.64 5.02 11.41
CA SER A 15 0.07 6.22 12.01
C SER A 15 -0.08 7.32 10.96
N ARG A 16 -1.09 8.18 11.13
CA ARG A 16 -1.36 9.26 10.18
C ARG A 16 -0.16 10.17 9.93
N ARG A 17 0.62 10.44 10.95
CA ARG A 17 1.78 11.33 10.85
C ARG A 17 2.92 10.73 10.06
N SER A 18 3.02 9.39 10.05
CA SER A 18 4.09 8.70 9.35
C SER A 18 3.74 8.38 7.90
N MET A 19 2.45 8.37 7.54
CA MET A 19 2.01 7.92 6.23
C MET A 19 2.31 8.93 5.13
N VAL A 20 2.99 8.45 4.12
CA VAL A 20 3.32 9.22 2.92
C VAL A 20 2.65 8.55 1.73
N CYS A 21 1.93 9.34 0.93
CA CYS A 21 1.33 8.85 -0.30
C CYS A 21 2.45 8.62 -1.32
N MET A 22 2.63 7.36 -1.71
CA MET A 22 3.69 6.98 -2.64
C MET A 22 3.21 6.88 -4.08
N GLY A 23 1.90 6.80 -4.29
CA GLY A 23 1.36 6.77 -5.63
C GLY A 23 -0.12 6.48 -5.67
N ILE A 24 -0.72 6.75 -6.81
CA ILE A 24 -2.13 6.47 -7.08
C ILE A 24 -2.20 5.65 -8.36
N PHE A 25 -2.90 4.52 -8.30
CA PHE A 25 -2.90 3.55 -9.39
C PHE A 25 -4.32 3.21 -9.82
N SER A 26 -4.43 2.77 -11.07
CA SER A 26 -5.73 2.40 -11.66
C SER A 26 -6.17 0.98 -11.34
N CYS A 27 -5.28 0.15 -10.82
CA CYS A 27 -5.62 -1.22 -10.41
C CYS A 27 -4.73 -1.67 -9.25
N LEU A 28 -5.21 -2.70 -8.54
CA LEU A 28 -4.51 -3.25 -7.38
C LEU A 28 -3.13 -3.79 -7.76
N ASP A 29 -3.03 -4.51 -8.85
CA ASP A 29 -1.77 -5.13 -9.26
C ASP A 29 -0.65 -4.10 -9.42
N LYS A 30 -0.96 -2.95 -10.00
CA LYS A 30 0.04 -1.88 -10.17
C LYS A 30 0.50 -1.31 -8.85
N ALA A 31 -0.44 -1.12 -7.90
CA ALA A 31 -0.12 -0.63 -6.56
C ALA A 31 0.76 -1.64 -5.82
N VAL A 32 0.40 -2.92 -5.87
CA VAL A 32 1.18 -3.99 -5.24
C VAL A 32 2.58 -4.06 -5.85
N ASP A 33 2.70 -4.02 -7.16
CA ASP A 33 3.99 -4.09 -7.84
C ASP A 33 4.89 -2.92 -7.44
N ALA A 34 4.34 -1.72 -7.33
CA ALA A 34 5.09 -0.54 -6.92
C ALA A 34 5.65 -0.69 -5.50
N ALA A 35 4.82 -1.17 -4.57
CA ALA A 35 5.26 -1.42 -3.19
C ALA A 35 6.34 -2.50 -3.14
N LEU A 36 6.16 -3.59 -3.90
CA LEU A 36 7.11 -4.69 -3.91
C LEU A 36 8.46 -4.30 -4.51
N GLU A 37 8.49 -3.40 -5.46
CA GLU A 37 9.74 -2.86 -6.01
C GLU A 37 10.59 -2.23 -4.91
N GLU A 38 9.97 -1.46 -4.02
CA GLU A 38 10.67 -0.84 -2.90
C GLU A 38 11.04 -1.86 -1.81
N ILE A 39 10.13 -2.78 -1.52
CA ILE A 39 10.37 -3.84 -0.53
C ILE A 39 11.55 -4.71 -0.97
N LYS A 40 11.63 -5.01 -2.24
CA LYS A 40 12.73 -5.80 -2.79
C LYS A 40 14.09 -5.16 -2.57
N LYS A 41 14.15 -3.82 -2.59
CA LYS A 41 15.38 -3.08 -2.36
C LYS A 41 15.79 -3.06 -0.89
N THR A 42 14.83 -3.06 0.03
CA THR A 42 15.08 -2.88 1.46
C THR A 42 14.99 -4.16 2.26
N ASP A 43 14.12 -5.09 1.87
CA ASP A 43 13.88 -6.33 2.60
C ASP A 43 13.43 -7.44 1.65
N SER A 44 14.35 -7.89 0.81
CA SER A 44 14.04 -8.90 -0.21
C SER A 44 13.60 -10.24 0.37
N GLU A 45 13.95 -10.55 1.63
CA GLU A 45 13.56 -11.81 2.26
C GLU A 45 12.06 -11.87 2.54
N ARG A 46 11.42 -10.72 2.72
CA ARG A 46 9.99 -10.65 2.97
C ARG A 46 9.15 -10.42 1.71
N TYR A 47 9.76 -10.48 0.55
CA TYR A 47 9.08 -10.15 -0.71
C TYR A 47 7.77 -10.96 -0.90
N GLU A 48 7.85 -12.29 -0.80
CA GLU A 48 6.68 -13.14 -1.00
C GLU A 48 5.64 -12.95 0.08
N GLU A 49 6.08 -12.82 1.33
CA GLU A 49 5.19 -12.58 2.47
C GLU A 49 4.45 -11.25 2.30
N CYS A 50 5.17 -10.19 1.93
CA CYS A 50 4.56 -8.88 1.70
C CYS A 50 3.61 -8.89 0.52
N HIS A 51 3.92 -9.64 -0.53
CA HIS A 51 3.02 -9.79 -1.66
C HIS A 51 1.67 -10.36 -1.20
N ASP A 52 1.71 -11.45 -0.43
CA ASP A 52 0.50 -12.10 0.07
C ASP A 52 -0.28 -11.17 1.01
N GLU A 53 0.42 -10.45 1.88
CA GLU A 53 -0.21 -9.50 2.79
C GLU A 53 -0.91 -8.36 2.04
N LEU A 54 -0.25 -7.80 1.02
CA LEU A 54 -0.84 -6.72 0.24
C LEU A 54 -2.06 -7.18 -0.56
N VAL A 55 -1.99 -8.37 -1.15
CA VAL A 55 -3.10 -8.91 -1.93
C VAL A 55 -4.30 -9.28 -1.05
N ASN A 56 -4.05 -9.87 0.12
CA ASN A 56 -5.11 -10.38 0.98
C ASN A 56 -5.65 -9.33 1.97
N TYR A 57 -4.79 -8.46 2.48
CA TYR A 57 -5.15 -7.52 3.56
C TYR A 57 -4.99 -6.05 3.17
N LEU A 58 -4.45 -5.76 2.00
CA LEU A 58 -4.17 -4.40 1.53
C LEU A 58 -3.18 -3.66 2.42
N GLN A 59 -2.40 -4.38 3.21
CA GLN A 59 -1.33 -3.80 4.01
C GLN A 59 -0.33 -4.86 4.42
N THR A 60 0.93 -4.45 4.60
CA THR A 60 1.96 -5.32 5.15
C THR A 60 1.94 -5.27 6.68
N GLN A 61 2.55 -6.27 7.32
CA GLN A 61 2.58 -6.39 8.78
C GLN A 61 4.01 -6.53 9.30
N GLY A 62 4.85 -5.57 8.92
CA GLY A 62 6.23 -5.53 9.36
C GLY A 62 6.39 -4.89 10.74
N LEU A 63 7.60 -5.00 11.28
CA LEU A 63 7.91 -4.49 12.62
C LEU A 63 8.39 -3.04 12.62
N GLU A 64 8.90 -2.54 11.50
CA GLU A 64 9.47 -1.20 11.42
C GLU A 64 8.71 -0.29 10.46
N GLU A 65 8.38 -0.80 9.30
CA GLU A 65 7.74 -0.04 8.23
C GLU A 65 6.66 -0.87 7.58
N ASN A 66 5.56 -0.21 7.23
CA ASN A 66 4.47 -0.91 6.57
C ASN A 66 3.94 -0.11 5.38
N TRP A 67 3.39 -0.85 4.43
CA TRP A 67 2.74 -0.31 3.25
C TRP A 67 1.26 -0.63 3.33
N CYS A 68 0.42 0.29 2.91
CA CYS A 68 -1.01 0.01 2.81
C CYS A 68 -1.61 0.60 1.54
N ILE A 69 -2.72 0.03 1.13
CA ILE A 69 -3.43 0.44 -0.08
C ILE A 69 -4.85 0.79 0.30
N ASN A 70 -5.28 2.01 0.00
CA ASN A 70 -6.65 2.44 0.16
C ASN A 70 -7.35 2.41 -1.18
N VAL A 71 -8.52 1.78 -1.23
CA VAL A 71 -9.35 1.73 -2.43
C VAL A 71 -10.43 2.79 -2.28
N VAL A 72 -10.46 3.76 -3.20
CA VAL A 72 -11.44 4.84 -3.18
C VAL A 72 -12.11 4.98 -4.54
N GLU A 73 -13.36 5.45 -4.51
CA GLU A 73 -14.08 5.74 -5.75
C GLU A 73 -13.66 7.11 -6.28
N LEU A 74 -13.40 7.16 -7.58
CA LEU A 74 -13.09 8.42 -8.23
C LEU A 74 -14.35 9.31 -8.25
N ASP A 75 -14.14 10.60 -8.05
CA ASP A 75 -15.20 11.63 -8.03
C ASP A 75 -16.20 11.49 -6.87
N LYS A 76 -15.85 10.73 -5.85
CA LYS A 76 -16.67 10.65 -4.65
C LYS A 76 -16.36 11.84 -3.73
N PHE A 77 -17.41 12.52 -3.30
CA PHE A 77 -17.29 13.63 -2.35
C PHE A 77 -17.73 13.15 -0.97
N GLY A 78 -16.99 13.59 0.04
CA GLY A 78 -17.29 13.27 1.42
C GLY A 78 -16.15 12.54 2.10
N GLU A 79 -16.45 11.92 3.23
CA GLU A 79 -15.49 11.18 4.01
C GLU A 79 -15.18 9.85 3.32
N ILE A 80 -13.90 9.59 3.10
CA ILE A 80 -13.43 8.40 2.40
C ILE A 80 -12.66 7.48 3.33
#